data_ea52fad76b22a78726c98fba65be2bb4
#
_entry.id   ea52fad76b22a78726c98fba65be2bb4
#
_cell.length_a   1.000
_cell.length_b   1.000
_cell.length_c   1.000
_cell.angle_alpha   90.00
_cell.angle_beta   90.00
_cell.angle_gamma   90.00
#
_symmetry.space_group_name_H-M   'P 1'
#
loop_
_entity.id
_entity.type
_entity.pdbx_description
1 polymer ?
#
loop_
_entity_poly.entity_id
_entity_poly.type
_entity_poly.pdbx_seq_one_letter_code
_entity_poly.pdbx_strand_id
1 'polypeptide(L)'
;MPELPEVDVVRAGLAPAVSGAVVASVEVRDARALTRHPGTAEDFERRLTGAVLQAPARRGKFLWIPMAKTSQALVGHLGMSGQLLLRAPGAPTERHERIRLALEHPRHGELAVVFADQRTFGSLALDTLVPTTDGRAGGWGTDEATVPTQVSHIARDPLDPAFSDSAFVGHLAPRRAAIKRVLLDQTIVSGIGNIYADESLWAARVHPETPAQELSSRTARRLLAEVRLVLQKALAEGGTSFDAQYVNVNGQAGYFAHSLNAYGQTGKACPRCGAKIVRVAFTNRSSHYCPRCQRLARR
;
A
#
# COMPACT_ATOMS: atom_id res chain seq x y z
N MET A 1 5.90 0.75 -7.68
CA MET A 1 5.86 0.21 -6.28
C MET A 1 4.44 0.32 -5.83
N PRO A 2 3.81 -0.77 -5.42
CA PRO A 2 2.46 -0.74 -4.86
C PRO A 2 2.35 0.26 -3.71
N GLU A 3 1.37 1.17 -3.80
CA GLU A 3 1.00 2.13 -2.77
C GLU A 3 -0.37 1.71 -2.20
N LEU A 4 -1.06 2.56 -1.48
CA LEU A 4 -2.34 2.21 -0.84
C LEU A 4 -3.38 1.63 -1.82
N PRO A 5 -3.67 2.25 -2.99
CA PRO A 5 -4.70 1.73 -3.88
C PRO A 5 -4.40 0.31 -4.38
N GLU A 6 -3.16 0.05 -4.78
CA GLU A 6 -2.75 -1.26 -5.28
C GLU A 6 -2.86 -2.34 -4.19
N VAL A 7 -2.45 -2.01 -2.95
CA VAL A 7 -2.55 -2.95 -1.82
C VAL A 7 -4.01 -3.21 -1.44
N ASP A 8 -4.89 -2.20 -1.52
CA ASP A 8 -6.31 -2.38 -1.23
C ASP A 8 -7.03 -3.20 -2.32
N VAL A 9 -6.69 -3.01 -3.58
CA VAL A 9 -7.21 -3.84 -4.68
C VAL A 9 -6.82 -5.31 -4.46
N VAL A 10 -5.59 -5.60 -4.05
CA VAL A 10 -5.15 -6.95 -3.70
C VAL A 10 -5.92 -7.47 -2.49
N ARG A 11 -6.04 -6.70 -1.40
CA ARG A 11 -6.80 -7.06 -0.20
C ARG A 11 -8.24 -7.43 -0.55
N ALA A 12 -8.93 -6.58 -1.31
CA ALA A 12 -10.32 -6.78 -1.69
C ALA A 12 -10.49 -8.00 -2.59
N GLY A 13 -9.56 -8.21 -3.53
CA GLY A 13 -9.57 -9.37 -4.42
C GLY A 13 -9.29 -10.70 -3.70
N LEU A 14 -8.45 -10.69 -2.66
CA LEU A 14 -8.18 -11.86 -1.84
C LEU A 14 -9.36 -12.22 -0.91
N ALA A 15 -10.08 -11.23 -0.41
CA ALA A 15 -11.07 -11.42 0.65
C ALA A 15 -12.07 -12.56 0.39
N PRO A 16 -12.72 -12.67 -0.78
CA PRO A 16 -13.66 -13.77 -1.05
C PRO A 16 -13.00 -15.15 -1.06
N ALA A 17 -11.73 -15.21 -1.46
CA ALA A 17 -11.00 -16.46 -1.66
C ALA A 17 -10.35 -17.00 -0.37
N VAL A 18 -9.96 -16.10 0.56
CA VAL A 18 -9.22 -16.51 1.75
C VAL A 18 -10.05 -16.53 3.03
N SER A 19 -11.17 -15.75 3.09
CA SER A 19 -11.96 -15.64 4.32
C SER A 19 -12.70 -16.93 4.65
N GLY A 20 -12.26 -17.64 5.68
CA GLY A 20 -12.78 -18.93 6.09
C GLY A 20 -12.04 -20.12 5.47
N ALA A 21 -11.06 -19.90 4.60
CA ALA A 21 -10.26 -20.98 4.04
C ALA A 21 -9.29 -21.57 5.07
N VAL A 22 -9.02 -22.85 4.94
CA VAL A 22 -7.98 -23.58 5.68
C VAL A 22 -6.73 -23.63 4.82
N VAL A 23 -5.57 -23.37 5.39
CA VAL A 23 -4.29 -23.56 4.72
C VAL A 23 -3.93 -25.05 4.71
N ALA A 24 -4.08 -25.70 3.58
CA ALA A 24 -3.79 -27.14 3.43
C ALA A 24 -2.27 -27.42 3.43
N SER A 25 -1.51 -26.59 2.73
CA SER A 25 -0.04 -26.65 2.71
C SER A 25 0.59 -25.31 2.35
N VAL A 26 1.85 -25.13 2.72
CA VAL A 26 2.67 -23.98 2.37
C VAL A 26 3.98 -24.48 1.79
N GLU A 27 4.46 -23.85 0.73
CA GLU A 27 5.75 -24.13 0.12
C GLU A 27 6.53 -22.81 -0.03
N VAL A 28 7.64 -22.68 0.69
CA VAL A 28 8.56 -21.55 0.59
C VAL A 28 9.69 -21.91 -0.38
N ARG A 29 9.66 -21.33 -1.57
CA ARG A 29 10.66 -21.58 -2.63
C ARG A 29 11.87 -20.66 -2.53
N ASP A 30 11.71 -19.52 -1.88
CA ASP A 30 12.79 -18.53 -1.69
C ASP A 30 12.64 -17.86 -0.32
N ALA A 31 13.49 -18.26 0.62
CA ALA A 31 13.48 -17.73 1.99
C ALA A 31 13.73 -16.21 2.08
N ARG A 32 14.27 -15.57 1.03
CA ARG A 32 14.40 -14.11 0.97
C ARG A 32 13.03 -13.39 0.98
N ALA A 33 11.97 -14.09 0.62
CA ALA A 33 10.61 -13.56 0.75
C ALA A 33 10.08 -13.56 2.21
N LEU A 34 10.85 -14.07 3.16
CA LEU A 34 10.53 -14.11 4.58
C LEU A 34 11.41 -13.16 5.42
N THR A 35 12.01 -12.13 4.84
CA THR A 35 12.93 -11.21 5.53
C THR A 35 12.32 -10.52 6.76
N ARG A 36 11.00 -10.47 6.87
CA ARG A 36 10.26 -9.90 8.02
C ARG A 36 9.74 -10.97 8.99
N HIS A 37 9.84 -12.23 8.63
CA HIS A 37 9.45 -13.33 9.50
C HIS A 37 10.55 -13.62 10.53
N PRO A 38 10.24 -13.72 11.83
CA PRO A 38 11.26 -13.93 12.86
C PRO A 38 11.80 -15.36 12.96
N GLY A 39 11.24 -16.30 12.15
CA GLY A 39 11.62 -17.71 12.13
C GLY A 39 12.25 -18.16 10.81
N THR A 40 12.41 -19.46 10.66
CA THR A 40 12.87 -20.10 9.42
C THR A 40 11.71 -20.35 8.45
N ALA A 41 12.01 -20.78 7.22
CA ALA A 41 10.99 -21.19 6.25
C ALA A 41 10.13 -22.33 6.78
N GLU A 42 10.75 -23.33 7.41
CA GLU A 42 10.07 -24.48 7.99
C GLU A 42 9.17 -24.07 9.17
N ASP A 43 9.58 -23.07 9.98
CA ASP A 43 8.73 -22.51 11.03
C ASP A 43 7.49 -21.82 10.43
N PHE A 44 7.68 -21.03 9.38
CA PHE A 44 6.61 -20.36 8.67
C PHE A 44 5.60 -21.37 8.08
N GLU A 45 6.09 -22.38 7.36
CA GLU A 45 5.28 -23.43 6.74
C GLU A 45 4.47 -24.21 7.80
N ARG A 46 5.14 -24.69 8.84
CA ARG A 46 4.55 -25.47 9.94
C ARG A 46 3.46 -24.70 10.68
N ARG A 47 3.69 -23.41 10.99
CA ARG A 47 2.74 -22.59 11.77
C ARG A 47 1.55 -22.15 10.97
N LEU A 48 1.70 -21.98 9.67
CA LEU A 48 0.63 -21.54 8.80
C LEU A 48 -0.25 -22.69 8.30
N THR A 49 0.34 -23.90 8.13
CA THR A 49 -0.41 -25.12 7.74
C THR A 49 -1.47 -25.46 8.80
N GLY A 50 -2.69 -25.70 8.36
CA GLY A 50 -3.85 -25.97 9.22
C GLY A 50 -4.54 -24.71 9.77
N ALA A 51 -3.97 -23.52 9.57
CA ALA A 51 -4.59 -22.27 10.01
C ALA A 51 -5.87 -21.96 9.22
N VAL A 52 -6.89 -21.48 9.91
CA VAL A 52 -8.10 -20.93 9.29
C VAL A 52 -7.90 -19.43 9.13
N LEU A 53 -7.96 -18.95 7.90
CA LEU A 53 -7.75 -17.55 7.55
C LEU A 53 -9.05 -16.74 7.74
N GLN A 54 -8.92 -15.52 8.23
CA GLN A 54 -10.03 -14.57 8.34
C GLN A 54 -10.00 -13.55 7.20
N ALA A 55 -10.87 -12.54 7.25
CA ALA A 55 -10.91 -11.49 6.26
C ALA A 55 -9.61 -10.65 6.29
N PRO A 56 -9.01 -10.36 5.12
CA PRO A 56 -7.79 -9.56 5.04
C PRO A 56 -8.08 -8.09 5.35
N ALA A 57 -7.16 -7.50 6.11
CA ALA A 57 -7.17 -6.09 6.48
C ALA A 57 -5.92 -5.36 5.95
N ARG A 58 -5.97 -4.02 5.89
CA ARG A 58 -4.88 -3.17 5.40
C ARG A 58 -4.72 -1.91 6.25
N ARG A 59 -3.46 -1.53 6.51
CA ARG A 59 -3.08 -0.18 6.95
C ARG A 59 -1.91 0.32 6.11
N GLY A 60 -2.08 1.46 5.44
CA GLY A 60 -1.07 1.97 4.52
C GLY A 60 -0.75 0.98 3.39
N LYS A 61 0.48 0.52 3.34
CA LYS A 61 1.00 -0.42 2.32
C LYS A 61 1.18 -1.85 2.84
N PHE A 62 0.78 -2.11 4.08
CA PHE A 62 0.75 -3.44 4.66
C PHE A 62 -0.66 -4.02 4.56
N LEU A 63 -0.74 -5.29 4.21
CA LEU A 63 -1.95 -6.09 4.37
C LEU A 63 -1.66 -7.21 5.37
N TRP A 64 -2.71 -7.68 6.05
CA TRP A 64 -2.59 -8.87 6.89
C TRP A 64 -3.87 -9.67 6.87
N ILE A 65 -3.75 -10.96 7.13
CA ILE A 65 -4.84 -11.92 7.21
C ILE A 65 -4.78 -12.53 8.60
N PRO A 66 -5.70 -12.19 9.53
CA PRO A 66 -5.75 -12.80 10.84
C PRO A 66 -6.00 -14.30 10.75
N MET A 67 -5.42 -15.07 11.68
CA MET A 67 -5.63 -16.51 11.80
C MET A 67 -6.63 -16.77 12.95
N ALA A 68 -7.70 -17.47 12.65
CA ALA A 68 -8.77 -17.74 13.62
C ALA A 68 -8.24 -18.51 14.85
N LYS A 69 -8.82 -18.19 16.02
CA LYS A 69 -8.48 -18.81 17.31
C LYS A 69 -7.03 -18.59 17.78
N THR A 70 -6.33 -17.64 17.17
CA THR A 70 -4.98 -17.26 17.56
C THR A 70 -4.87 -15.73 17.64
N SER A 71 -3.81 -15.22 18.29
CA SER A 71 -3.43 -13.81 18.25
C SER A 71 -2.41 -13.53 17.15
N GLN A 72 -2.46 -14.26 16.04
CA GLN A 72 -1.49 -14.13 14.95
C GLN A 72 -2.15 -13.79 13.63
N ALA A 73 -1.36 -13.21 12.73
CA ALA A 73 -1.77 -12.92 11.37
C ALA A 73 -0.64 -13.21 10.38
N LEU A 74 -1.03 -13.61 9.17
CA LEU A 74 -0.15 -13.58 8.01
C LEU A 74 -0.05 -12.15 7.51
N VAL A 75 1.11 -11.53 7.63
CA VAL A 75 1.39 -10.15 7.19
C VAL A 75 2.07 -10.17 5.85
N GLY A 76 1.62 -9.31 4.94
CA GLY A 76 2.21 -9.12 3.62
C GLY A 76 2.62 -7.67 3.37
N HIS A 77 3.79 -7.49 2.78
CA HIS A 77 4.25 -6.23 2.20
C HIS A 77 4.74 -6.46 0.78
N LEU A 78 4.11 -5.83 -0.20
CA LEU A 78 4.37 -6.12 -1.62
C LEU A 78 5.71 -5.55 -2.13
N GLY A 79 6.39 -4.71 -1.36
CA GLY A 79 7.67 -4.12 -1.77
C GLY A 79 7.53 -3.28 -3.04
N MET A 80 8.31 -3.62 -4.06
CA MET A 80 8.30 -2.91 -5.36
C MET A 80 7.63 -3.68 -6.49
N SER A 81 7.66 -5.01 -6.46
CA SER A 81 7.18 -5.91 -7.53
C SER A 81 6.46 -7.14 -7.01
N GLY A 82 6.21 -7.21 -5.70
CA GLY A 82 5.48 -8.31 -5.09
C GLY A 82 4.01 -8.32 -5.51
N GLN A 83 3.50 -9.51 -5.76
CA GLN A 83 2.12 -9.79 -6.16
C GLN A 83 1.58 -10.95 -5.34
N LEU A 84 0.31 -10.88 -4.98
CA LEU A 84 -0.45 -11.99 -4.43
C LEU A 84 -1.50 -12.39 -5.47
N LEU A 85 -1.36 -13.59 -6.02
CA LEU A 85 -2.14 -14.08 -7.16
C LEU A 85 -3.00 -15.26 -6.74
N LEU A 86 -4.25 -15.29 -7.19
CA LEU A 86 -5.13 -16.46 -7.06
C LEU A 86 -4.92 -17.39 -8.25
N ARG A 87 -4.76 -18.67 -7.97
CA ARG A 87 -4.54 -19.72 -8.99
C ARG A 87 -5.41 -20.93 -8.72
N ALA A 88 -5.71 -21.66 -9.78
CA ALA A 88 -6.35 -22.99 -9.67
C ALA A 88 -5.43 -23.99 -8.94
N PRO A 89 -5.99 -25.01 -8.30
CA PRO A 89 -5.19 -26.12 -7.76
C PRO A 89 -4.29 -26.72 -8.84
N GLY A 90 -3.04 -27.02 -8.52
CA GLY A 90 -2.09 -27.62 -9.46
C GLY A 90 -1.65 -26.72 -10.62
N ALA A 91 -2.00 -25.43 -10.62
CA ALA A 91 -1.51 -24.49 -11.63
C ALA A 91 0.02 -24.50 -11.69
N PRO A 92 0.62 -24.38 -12.91
CA PRO A 92 2.07 -24.33 -13.08
C PRO A 92 2.73 -23.26 -12.20
N THR A 93 3.98 -23.49 -11.85
CA THR A 93 4.80 -22.52 -11.10
C THR A 93 4.91 -21.22 -11.88
N GLU A 94 4.55 -20.12 -11.21
CA GLU A 94 4.67 -18.78 -11.77
C GLU A 94 6.13 -18.34 -11.89
N ARG A 95 6.40 -17.51 -12.87
CA ARG A 95 7.67 -16.82 -12.94
C ARG A 95 7.87 -15.97 -11.69
N HIS A 96 9.02 -16.12 -11.02
CA HIS A 96 9.34 -15.42 -9.77
C HIS A 96 8.45 -15.79 -8.57
N GLU A 97 7.80 -16.92 -8.59
CA GLU A 97 7.10 -17.48 -7.43
C GLU A 97 8.07 -17.70 -6.28
N ARG A 98 7.69 -17.17 -5.11
CA ARG A 98 8.51 -17.24 -3.89
C ARG A 98 7.86 -18.09 -2.81
N ILE A 99 6.55 -18.00 -2.69
CA ILE A 99 5.78 -18.75 -1.71
C ILE A 99 4.45 -19.15 -2.35
N ARG A 100 4.03 -20.39 -2.12
CA ARG A 100 2.72 -20.91 -2.51
C ARG A 100 1.97 -21.39 -1.28
N LEU A 101 0.72 -20.99 -1.15
CA LEU A 101 -0.22 -21.50 -0.16
C LEU A 101 -1.33 -22.25 -0.89
N ALA A 102 -1.48 -23.55 -0.62
CA ALA A 102 -2.65 -24.30 -1.03
C ALA A 102 -3.76 -24.08 0.02
N LEU A 103 -4.94 -23.73 -0.41
CA LEU A 103 -6.08 -23.42 0.45
C LEU A 103 -7.26 -24.33 0.13
N GLU A 104 -8.00 -24.73 1.17
CA GLU A 104 -9.31 -25.38 1.07
C GLU A 104 -10.37 -24.41 1.58
N HIS A 105 -11.21 -23.91 0.68
CA HIS A 105 -12.28 -22.97 1.05
C HIS A 105 -13.63 -23.70 1.10
N PRO A 106 -14.43 -23.54 2.17
CA PRO A 106 -15.66 -24.32 2.37
C PRO A 106 -16.73 -24.09 1.29
N ARG A 107 -16.67 -22.97 0.56
CA ARG A 107 -17.62 -22.64 -0.52
C ARG A 107 -17.00 -22.68 -1.92
N HIS A 108 -15.71 -22.50 -2.04
CA HIS A 108 -15.01 -22.37 -3.34
C HIS A 108 -14.11 -23.55 -3.67
N GLY A 109 -14.00 -24.53 -2.74
CA GLY A 109 -13.13 -25.69 -2.91
C GLY A 109 -11.65 -25.34 -2.81
N GLU A 110 -10.82 -26.07 -3.53
CA GLU A 110 -9.38 -25.90 -3.53
C GLU A 110 -8.94 -24.71 -4.40
N LEU A 111 -7.96 -23.96 -3.92
CA LEU A 111 -7.32 -22.86 -4.66
C LEU A 111 -5.90 -22.65 -4.13
N ALA A 112 -5.11 -21.86 -4.83
CA ALA A 112 -3.79 -21.45 -4.36
C ALA A 112 -3.66 -19.92 -4.31
N VAL A 113 -2.99 -19.42 -3.26
CA VAL A 113 -2.46 -18.06 -3.21
C VAL A 113 -0.95 -18.13 -3.46
N VAL A 114 -0.50 -17.41 -4.48
CA VAL A 114 0.90 -17.37 -4.87
C VAL A 114 1.48 -16.00 -4.58
N PHE A 115 2.56 -15.93 -3.81
CA PHE A 115 3.38 -14.73 -3.69
C PHE A 115 4.51 -14.80 -4.72
N ALA A 116 4.43 -13.92 -5.72
CA ALA A 116 5.45 -13.78 -6.76
C ALA A 116 6.13 -12.41 -6.63
N ASP A 117 7.47 -12.37 -6.67
CA ASP A 117 8.23 -11.12 -6.58
C ASP A 117 9.56 -11.21 -7.35
N GLN A 118 9.65 -10.50 -8.47
CA GLN A 118 10.86 -10.48 -9.30
C GLN A 118 12.07 -9.92 -8.54
N ARG A 119 11.86 -8.85 -7.76
CA ARG A 119 12.94 -8.09 -7.10
C ARG A 119 13.22 -8.57 -5.68
N THR A 120 12.36 -9.40 -5.13
CA THR A 120 12.44 -9.93 -3.75
C THR A 120 12.56 -8.81 -2.69
N PHE A 121 11.82 -7.71 -2.86
CA PHE A 121 11.71 -6.60 -1.91
C PHE A 121 10.42 -6.66 -1.08
N GLY A 122 9.47 -7.45 -1.51
CA GLY A 122 8.29 -7.79 -0.75
C GLY A 122 8.57 -8.94 0.22
N SER A 123 7.65 -9.17 1.12
CA SER A 123 7.80 -10.23 2.11
C SER A 123 6.46 -10.67 2.68
N LEU A 124 6.40 -11.94 3.10
CA LEU A 124 5.39 -12.47 4.00
C LEU A 124 6.01 -12.77 5.36
N ALA A 125 5.21 -12.67 6.42
CA ALA A 125 5.63 -13.00 7.78
C ALA A 125 4.44 -13.45 8.62
N LEU A 126 4.66 -14.26 9.62
CA LEU A 126 3.71 -14.43 10.72
C LEU A 126 4.06 -13.44 11.82
N ASP A 127 3.04 -12.74 12.34
CA ASP A 127 3.24 -11.71 13.35
C ASP A 127 2.09 -11.73 14.37
N THR A 128 2.37 -11.22 15.56
CA THR A 128 1.40 -11.15 16.64
C THR A 128 0.50 -9.93 16.49
N LEU A 129 -0.80 -10.12 16.66
CA LEU A 129 -1.78 -9.05 16.75
C LEU A 129 -1.76 -8.43 18.15
N VAL A 130 -1.62 -7.12 18.21
CA VAL A 130 -1.66 -6.32 19.44
C VAL A 130 -2.80 -5.30 19.38
N PRO A 131 -3.35 -4.86 20.52
CA PRO A 131 -4.37 -3.82 20.54
C PRO A 131 -3.89 -2.52 19.87
N THR A 132 -4.78 -1.85 19.16
CA THR A 132 -4.52 -0.51 18.64
C THR A 132 -4.45 0.50 19.80
N THR A 133 -3.58 1.50 19.70
CA THR A 133 -3.40 2.52 20.74
C THR A 133 -4.63 3.42 20.93
N ASP A 134 -5.49 3.53 19.93
CA ASP A 134 -6.70 4.36 19.96
C ASP A 134 -8.00 3.55 20.17
N GLY A 135 -7.91 2.23 20.37
CA GLY A 135 -9.03 1.34 20.58
C GLY A 135 -9.99 1.21 19.38
N ARG A 136 -9.62 1.70 18.20
CA ARG A 136 -10.42 1.62 16.98
C ARG A 136 -9.91 0.52 16.07
N ALA A 137 -10.72 0.13 15.09
CA ALA A 137 -10.37 -0.89 14.09
C ALA A 137 -8.92 -0.76 13.59
N GLY A 138 -8.22 -1.87 13.45
CA GLY A 138 -6.80 -1.92 13.10
C GLY A 138 -6.48 -1.32 11.73
N GLY A 139 -7.42 -1.36 10.81
CA GLY A 139 -7.28 -0.84 9.45
C GLY A 139 -8.51 -1.10 8.62
N TRP A 140 -8.41 -0.86 7.32
CA TRP A 140 -9.50 -1.10 6.38
C TRP A 140 -9.72 -2.61 6.17
N GLY A 141 -10.98 -3.05 6.22
CA GLY A 141 -11.37 -4.45 6.02
C GLY A 141 -11.52 -5.26 7.32
N THR A 142 -11.41 -4.63 8.50
CA THR A 142 -11.65 -5.27 9.80
C THR A 142 -12.34 -4.31 10.75
N ASP A 143 -13.16 -4.84 11.66
CA ASP A 143 -13.73 -4.10 12.80
C ASP A 143 -12.92 -4.34 14.08
N GLU A 144 -11.97 -5.27 14.06
CA GLU A 144 -11.14 -5.61 15.21
C GLU A 144 -10.15 -4.50 15.57
N ALA A 145 -10.11 -4.14 16.86
CA ALA A 145 -9.19 -3.12 17.38
C ALA A 145 -7.77 -3.70 17.60
N THR A 146 -7.27 -4.47 16.63
CA THR A 146 -5.96 -5.10 16.68
C THR A 146 -5.18 -4.85 15.39
N VAL A 147 -3.85 -4.86 15.50
CA VAL A 147 -2.92 -4.64 14.38
C VAL A 147 -1.66 -5.50 14.59
N PRO A 148 -1.03 -6.03 13.53
CA PRO A 148 0.26 -6.71 13.68
C PRO A 148 1.33 -5.81 14.30
N THR A 149 2.22 -6.38 15.12
CA THR A 149 3.28 -5.61 15.79
C THR A 149 4.15 -4.84 14.78
N GLN A 150 4.46 -5.46 13.63
CA GLN A 150 5.21 -4.83 12.54
C GLN A 150 4.48 -3.67 11.86
N VAL A 151 3.17 -3.53 12.07
CA VAL A 151 2.32 -2.49 11.48
C VAL A 151 1.90 -1.44 12.51
N SER A 152 2.10 -1.70 13.80
CA SER A 152 1.64 -0.84 14.90
C SER A 152 2.19 0.60 14.85
N HIS A 153 3.41 0.78 14.33
CA HIS A 153 4.06 2.08 14.15
C HIS A 153 3.61 2.84 12.89
N ILE A 154 2.84 2.20 12.00
CA ILE A 154 2.34 2.80 10.77
C ILE A 154 1.11 3.65 11.08
N ALA A 155 1.13 4.93 10.69
CA ALA A 155 0.00 5.83 10.85
C ALA A 155 -1.23 5.34 10.09
N ARG A 156 -2.40 5.83 10.47
CA ARG A 156 -3.61 5.66 9.67
C ARG A 156 -3.46 6.37 8.33
N ASP A 157 -4.09 5.84 7.30
CA ASP A 157 -4.13 6.47 5.99
C ASP A 157 -5.32 7.44 5.85
N PRO A 158 -5.28 8.38 4.90
CA PRO A 158 -6.31 9.43 4.78
C PRO A 158 -7.72 8.93 4.48
N LEU A 159 -7.88 7.67 4.04
CA LEU A 159 -9.19 7.06 3.76
C LEU A 159 -9.74 6.30 4.98
N ASP A 160 -8.93 6.05 6.01
CA ASP A 160 -9.37 5.41 7.25
C ASP A 160 -10.35 6.34 8.00
N PRO A 161 -11.57 5.87 8.38
CA PRO A 161 -12.54 6.68 9.13
C PRO A 161 -12.00 7.21 10.46
N ALA A 162 -10.99 6.54 11.04
CA ALA A 162 -10.33 6.96 12.28
C ALA A 162 -9.16 7.91 12.06
N PHE A 163 -8.87 8.34 10.81
CA PHE A 163 -7.83 9.32 10.52
C PHE A 163 -8.21 10.71 11.04
N SER A 164 -7.29 11.37 11.71
CA SER A 164 -7.50 12.71 12.28
C SER A 164 -6.87 13.80 11.40
N ASP A 165 -7.72 14.59 10.73
CA ASP A 165 -7.29 15.73 9.91
C ASP A 165 -6.57 16.79 10.76
N SER A 166 -7.04 17.04 11.98
CA SER A 166 -6.43 18.00 12.90
C SER A 166 -5.05 17.54 13.37
N ALA A 167 -4.89 16.25 13.67
CA ALA A 167 -3.59 15.69 14.03
C ALA A 167 -2.60 15.79 12.85
N PHE A 168 -3.03 15.47 11.63
CA PHE A 168 -2.19 15.63 10.45
C PHE A 168 -1.73 17.07 10.28
N VAL A 169 -2.63 18.06 10.34
CA VAL A 169 -2.30 19.49 10.24
C VAL A 169 -1.35 19.91 11.37
N GLY A 170 -1.58 19.43 12.60
CA GLY A 170 -0.69 19.66 13.75
C GLY A 170 0.72 19.09 13.55
N HIS A 171 0.83 17.96 12.87
CA HIS A 171 2.12 17.37 12.53
C HIS A 171 2.93 18.19 11.52
N LEU A 172 2.31 19.02 10.71
CA LEU A 172 3.02 19.86 9.73
C LEU A 172 3.69 21.08 10.39
N ALA A 173 3.04 21.68 11.38
CA ALA A 173 3.45 22.96 11.97
C ALA A 173 4.92 23.02 12.48
N PRO A 174 5.48 21.99 13.15
CA PRO A 174 6.86 22.04 13.61
C PRO A 174 7.89 21.61 12.55
N ARG A 175 7.46 21.18 11.34
CA ARG A 175 8.33 20.50 10.39
C ARG A 175 8.90 21.41 9.33
N ARG A 176 10.23 21.58 9.34
CA ARG A 176 10.99 22.27 8.29
C ARG A 176 11.17 21.44 7.02
N ALA A 177 10.94 20.13 7.10
CA ALA A 177 11.07 19.22 5.97
C ALA A 177 10.11 19.58 4.84
N ALA A 178 10.53 19.33 3.60
CA ALA A 178 9.69 19.48 2.43
C ALA A 178 8.37 18.69 2.57
N ILE A 179 7.25 19.29 2.17
CA ILE A 179 5.93 18.66 2.33
C ILE A 179 5.84 17.29 1.66
N LYS A 180 6.48 17.10 0.50
CA LYS A 180 6.54 15.77 -0.12
C LYS A 180 7.21 14.74 0.78
N ARG A 181 8.28 15.10 1.48
CA ARG A 181 8.95 14.19 2.43
C ARG A 181 8.02 13.78 3.58
N VAL A 182 7.21 14.73 4.05
CA VAL A 182 6.19 14.45 5.09
C VAL A 182 5.10 13.52 4.58
N LEU A 183 4.61 13.72 3.35
CA LEU A 183 3.63 12.81 2.73
C LEU A 183 4.17 11.39 2.51
N LEU A 184 5.48 11.23 2.35
CA LEU A 184 6.13 9.92 2.19
C LEU A 184 6.45 9.22 3.51
N ASP A 185 6.32 9.91 4.64
CA ASP A 185 6.58 9.38 5.98
C ASP A 185 5.37 8.58 6.48
N GLN A 186 5.50 7.26 6.42
CA GLN A 186 4.42 6.33 6.78
C GLN A 186 4.07 6.37 8.29
N THR A 187 4.85 7.05 9.12
CA THR A 187 4.55 7.27 10.55
C THR A 187 3.69 8.52 10.80
N ILE A 188 3.53 9.39 9.79
CA ILE A 188 2.71 10.61 9.85
C ILE A 188 1.40 10.41 9.10
N VAL A 189 1.49 9.90 7.88
CA VAL A 189 0.37 9.57 7.00
C VAL A 189 0.76 8.38 6.15
N SER A 190 0.03 7.30 6.23
CA SER A 190 0.43 6.09 5.53
C SER A 190 -0.24 5.93 4.16
N GLY A 191 0.28 4.98 3.38
CA GLY A 191 -0.29 4.60 2.09
C GLY A 191 0.21 5.40 0.91
N ILE A 192 0.62 6.64 1.11
CA ILE A 192 1.11 7.53 0.06
C ILE A 192 2.55 7.15 -0.30
N GLY A 193 2.81 7.00 -1.58
CA GLY A 193 4.16 6.86 -2.13
C GLY A 193 4.45 7.95 -3.15
N ASN A 194 5.40 7.68 -4.03
CA ASN A 194 5.92 8.72 -4.93
C ASN A 194 4.91 9.19 -5.99
N ILE A 195 4.09 8.26 -6.47
CA ILE A 195 3.07 8.53 -7.49
C ILE A 195 1.99 9.44 -6.90
N TYR A 196 1.37 8.99 -5.82
CA TYR A 196 0.24 9.70 -5.23
C TYR A 196 0.66 10.97 -4.49
N ALA A 197 1.91 11.08 -4.02
CA ALA A 197 2.46 12.33 -3.50
C ALA A 197 2.56 13.40 -4.61
N ASP A 198 3.14 13.06 -5.78
CA ASP A 198 3.27 14.02 -6.89
C ASP A 198 1.90 14.42 -7.44
N GLU A 199 0.97 13.48 -7.65
CA GLU A 199 -0.38 13.76 -8.12
C GLU A 199 -1.17 14.65 -7.15
N SER A 200 -1.14 14.34 -5.85
CA SER A 200 -1.84 15.13 -4.83
C SER A 200 -1.27 16.54 -4.69
N LEU A 201 0.05 16.69 -4.73
CA LEU A 201 0.71 18.00 -4.71
C LEU A 201 0.39 18.81 -5.96
N TRP A 202 0.32 18.16 -7.15
CA TRP A 202 -0.11 18.82 -8.38
C TRP A 202 -1.57 19.26 -8.27
N ALA A 203 -2.47 18.41 -7.80
CA ALA A 203 -3.89 18.73 -7.62
C ALA A 203 -4.06 19.90 -6.65
N ALA A 204 -3.37 19.87 -5.53
CA ALA A 204 -3.38 20.94 -4.52
C ALA A 204 -2.57 22.19 -4.89
N ARG A 205 -1.87 22.23 -6.02
CA ARG A 205 -1.00 23.35 -6.44
C ARG A 205 0.08 23.69 -5.41
N VAL A 206 0.63 22.70 -4.73
CA VAL A 206 1.69 22.86 -3.73
C VAL A 206 3.00 22.38 -4.30
N HIS A 207 4.05 23.17 -4.19
CA HIS A 207 5.40 22.76 -4.64
C HIS A 207 5.92 21.63 -3.72
N PRO A 208 6.53 20.56 -4.26
CA PRO A 208 6.99 19.43 -3.46
C PRO A 208 8.00 19.80 -2.38
N GLU A 209 8.82 20.83 -2.61
CA GLU A 209 9.84 21.29 -1.65
C GLU A 209 9.36 22.39 -0.70
N THR A 210 8.08 22.78 -0.74
CA THR A 210 7.54 23.73 0.26
C THR A 210 7.77 23.18 1.66
N PRO A 211 8.42 23.92 2.58
CA PRO A 211 8.54 23.49 3.96
C PRO A 211 7.17 23.26 4.58
N ALA A 212 6.95 22.13 5.25
CA ALA A 212 5.63 21.77 5.76
C ALA A 212 5.08 22.81 6.73
N GLN A 213 5.93 23.42 7.57
CA GLN A 213 5.57 24.50 8.51
C GLN A 213 5.07 25.80 7.83
N GLU A 214 5.40 26.00 6.56
CA GLU A 214 4.96 27.20 5.81
C GLU A 214 3.56 27.03 5.20
N LEU A 215 2.99 25.81 5.25
CA LEU A 215 1.64 25.58 4.79
C LEU A 215 0.64 26.13 5.81
N SER A 216 -0.21 27.07 5.37
CA SER A 216 -1.35 27.45 6.18
C SER A 216 -2.28 26.25 6.44
N SER A 217 -2.99 26.24 7.56
CA SER A 217 -3.97 25.19 7.87
C SER A 217 -5.01 24.99 6.76
N ARG A 218 -5.39 26.07 6.06
CA ARG A 218 -6.28 26.00 4.89
C ARG A 218 -5.62 25.22 3.73
N THR A 219 -4.37 25.50 3.43
CA THR A 219 -3.63 24.81 2.36
C THR A 219 -3.39 23.35 2.72
N ALA A 220 -3.04 23.05 3.97
CA ALA A 220 -2.86 21.70 4.46
C ALA A 220 -4.14 20.86 4.36
N ARG A 221 -5.29 21.41 4.76
CA ARG A 221 -6.58 20.72 4.60
C ARG A 221 -6.97 20.53 3.14
N ARG A 222 -6.71 21.52 2.27
CA ARG A 222 -6.91 21.35 0.81
C ARG A 222 -6.02 20.23 0.26
N LEU A 223 -4.74 20.20 0.63
CA LEU A 223 -3.84 19.11 0.22
C LEU A 223 -4.37 17.75 0.66
N LEU A 224 -4.83 17.63 1.89
CA LEU A 224 -5.42 16.39 2.40
C LEU A 224 -6.69 15.96 1.64
N ALA A 225 -7.54 16.93 1.30
CA ALA A 225 -8.72 16.67 0.46
C ALA A 225 -8.32 16.15 -0.93
N GLU A 226 -7.31 16.75 -1.57
CA GLU A 226 -6.81 16.30 -2.86
C GLU A 226 -6.14 14.91 -2.76
N VAL A 227 -5.43 14.63 -1.67
CA VAL A 227 -4.89 13.27 -1.40
C VAL A 227 -6.03 12.24 -1.42
N ARG A 228 -7.12 12.51 -0.72
CA ARG A 228 -8.29 11.60 -0.68
C ARG A 228 -8.90 11.40 -2.06
N LEU A 229 -9.13 12.49 -2.82
CA LEU A 229 -9.69 12.40 -4.16
C LEU A 229 -8.80 11.58 -5.12
N VAL A 230 -7.50 11.81 -5.08
CA VAL A 230 -6.53 11.07 -5.92
C VAL A 230 -6.51 9.58 -5.55
N LEU A 231 -6.49 9.24 -4.26
CA LEU A 231 -6.51 7.86 -3.79
C LEU A 231 -7.83 7.15 -4.12
N GLN A 232 -8.97 7.82 -3.93
CA GLN A 232 -10.28 7.27 -4.27
C GLN A 232 -10.42 7.02 -5.78
N LYS A 233 -9.97 7.96 -6.61
CA LYS A 233 -9.94 7.78 -8.06
C LYS A 233 -9.06 6.59 -8.45
N ALA A 234 -7.87 6.48 -7.87
CA ALA A 234 -6.98 5.37 -8.13
C ALA A 234 -7.59 4.02 -7.72
N LEU A 235 -8.29 3.94 -6.58
CA LEU A 235 -9.01 2.75 -6.15
C LEU A 235 -10.10 2.36 -7.16
N ALA A 236 -10.90 3.34 -7.62
CA ALA A 236 -11.97 3.10 -8.60
C ALA A 236 -11.43 2.60 -9.95
N GLU A 237 -10.21 3.00 -10.32
CA GLU A 237 -9.53 2.58 -11.56
C GLU A 237 -8.64 1.34 -11.38
N GLY A 238 -8.68 0.67 -10.22
CA GLY A 238 -7.93 -0.57 -9.96
C GLY A 238 -6.43 -0.37 -9.70
N GLY A 239 -6.00 0.84 -9.35
CA GLY A 239 -4.60 1.20 -9.11
C GLY A 239 -3.80 1.52 -10.37
N THR A 240 -2.50 1.77 -10.21
CA THR A 240 -1.55 2.05 -11.30
C THR A 240 -0.78 0.80 -11.70
N SER A 241 -0.80 0.46 -12.98
CA SER A 241 0.09 -0.55 -13.58
C SER A 241 1.06 0.16 -14.54
N PHE A 242 2.22 0.59 -14.04
CA PHE A 242 3.31 1.08 -14.90
C PHE A 242 4.14 -0.04 -15.51
N ASP A 243 4.23 -1.15 -14.79
CA ASP A 243 4.85 -2.37 -15.29
C ASP A 243 3.76 -3.39 -15.62
N ALA A 244 3.90 -4.07 -16.75
CA ALA A 244 3.11 -5.25 -17.10
C ALA A 244 3.17 -6.34 -16.00
N GLN A 245 3.98 -6.13 -14.98
CA GLN A 245 4.21 -7.03 -13.86
C GLN A 245 3.29 -6.76 -12.66
N TYR A 246 2.67 -5.55 -12.53
CA TYR A 246 1.68 -5.32 -11.49
C TYR A 246 0.29 -5.61 -12.03
N VAL A 247 -0.30 -6.66 -11.50
CA VAL A 247 -1.68 -7.08 -11.81
C VAL A 247 -2.42 -7.34 -10.50
N ASN A 248 -3.75 -7.26 -10.54
CA ASN A 248 -4.58 -7.67 -9.42
C ASN A 248 -4.49 -9.19 -9.20
N VAL A 249 -5.17 -9.71 -8.19
CA VAL A 249 -5.14 -11.15 -7.82
C VAL A 249 -5.55 -12.09 -8.98
N ASN A 250 -6.31 -11.58 -9.96
CA ASN A 250 -6.76 -12.33 -11.14
C ASN A 250 -5.88 -12.10 -12.39
N GLY A 251 -4.80 -11.35 -12.28
CA GLY A 251 -3.88 -11.09 -13.38
C GLY A 251 -4.27 -9.91 -14.28
N GLN A 252 -5.17 -9.01 -13.84
CA GLN A 252 -5.60 -7.84 -14.60
C GLN A 252 -4.82 -6.59 -14.19
N ALA A 253 -4.44 -5.77 -15.17
CA ALA A 253 -3.77 -4.49 -14.94
C ALA A 253 -4.76 -3.38 -14.51
N GLY A 254 -4.32 -2.49 -13.63
CA GLY A 254 -5.07 -1.28 -13.27
C GLY A 254 -4.93 -0.18 -14.33
N TYR A 255 -5.91 0.71 -14.41
CA TYR A 255 -6.03 1.74 -15.45
C TYR A 255 -5.56 3.14 -15.02
N PHE A 256 -5.28 3.38 -13.74
CA PHE A 256 -4.96 4.72 -13.23
C PHE A 256 -3.71 5.35 -13.87
N ALA A 257 -2.81 4.56 -14.44
CA ALA A 257 -1.64 5.06 -15.17
C ALA A 257 -2.00 6.05 -16.30
N HIS A 258 -3.17 5.89 -16.92
CA HIS A 258 -3.69 6.76 -17.98
C HIS A 258 -4.28 8.09 -17.44
N SER A 259 -4.58 8.16 -16.14
CA SER A 259 -5.20 9.32 -15.49
C SER A 259 -4.19 10.26 -14.82
N LEU A 260 -2.89 10.00 -14.96
CA LEU A 260 -1.83 10.78 -14.30
C LEU A 260 -1.63 12.14 -14.98
N ASN A 261 -1.45 13.18 -14.15
CA ASN A 261 -1.29 14.57 -14.58
C ASN A 261 0.14 15.09 -14.44
N ALA A 262 0.89 14.58 -13.48
CA ALA A 262 2.25 15.01 -13.18
C ALA A 262 3.26 13.87 -13.20
N TYR A 263 2.99 12.79 -12.45
CA TYR A 263 3.92 11.68 -12.34
C TYR A 263 4.13 10.98 -13.69
N GLY A 264 5.40 10.86 -14.12
CA GLY A 264 5.76 10.26 -15.41
C GLY A 264 5.43 11.12 -16.63
N GLN A 265 4.91 12.34 -16.48
CA GLN A 265 4.49 13.22 -17.57
C GLN A 265 5.56 14.27 -17.95
N THR A 266 6.82 14.03 -17.64
CA THR A 266 7.94 14.95 -17.94
C THR A 266 7.93 15.41 -19.40
N GLY A 267 8.02 16.72 -19.63
CA GLY A 267 8.01 17.33 -20.95
C GLY A 267 6.64 17.52 -21.58
N LYS A 268 5.59 16.83 -21.09
CA LYS A 268 4.21 17.01 -21.56
C LYS A 268 3.60 18.30 -21.01
N ALA A 269 2.61 18.81 -21.72
CA ALA A 269 1.87 20.00 -21.29
C ALA A 269 1.04 19.70 -20.03
N CYS A 270 1.15 20.56 -19.02
CA CYS A 270 0.25 20.51 -17.86
C CYS A 270 -1.21 20.72 -18.32
N PRO A 271 -2.15 19.81 -18.02
CA PRO A 271 -3.53 19.93 -18.49
C PRO A 271 -4.25 21.18 -17.94
N ARG A 272 -3.70 21.80 -16.88
CA ARG A 272 -4.29 23.00 -16.27
C ARG A 272 -3.80 24.32 -16.90
N CYS A 273 -2.55 24.41 -17.34
CA CYS A 273 -1.97 25.69 -17.75
C CYS A 273 -1.04 25.62 -18.99
N GLY A 274 -0.85 24.46 -19.60
CA GLY A 274 -0.02 24.25 -20.77
C GLY A 274 1.50 24.24 -20.54
N ALA A 275 1.99 24.66 -19.37
CA ALA A 275 3.44 24.63 -19.08
C ALA A 275 3.94 23.17 -19.02
N LYS A 276 5.17 22.94 -19.44
CA LYS A 276 5.78 21.59 -19.41
C LYS A 276 5.94 21.10 -17.98
N ILE A 277 5.52 19.87 -17.70
CA ILE A 277 5.83 19.17 -16.45
C ILE A 277 7.33 18.93 -16.39
N VAL A 278 7.91 19.21 -15.23
CA VAL A 278 9.34 19.00 -14.97
C VAL A 278 9.56 17.81 -14.05
N ARG A 279 10.73 17.18 -14.17
CA ARG A 279 11.23 16.16 -13.28
C ARG A 279 12.51 16.65 -12.64
N VAL A 280 12.57 16.63 -11.32
CA VAL A 280 13.77 16.99 -10.56
C VAL A 280 14.16 15.87 -9.60
N ALA A 281 15.44 15.79 -9.24
CA ALA A 281 15.88 14.89 -8.18
C ALA A 281 15.25 15.31 -6.83
N PHE A 282 14.81 14.34 -6.06
CA PHE A 282 14.25 14.53 -4.72
C PHE A 282 14.70 13.39 -3.82
N THR A 283 15.71 13.64 -3.00
CA THR A 283 16.39 12.62 -2.20
C THR A 283 16.85 11.43 -3.08
N ASN A 284 16.44 10.20 -2.78
CA ASN A 284 16.69 8.99 -3.58
C ASN A 284 15.62 8.72 -4.65
N ARG A 285 14.78 9.69 -4.99
CA ARG A 285 13.63 9.59 -5.92
C ARG A 285 13.62 10.79 -6.88
N SER A 286 12.50 10.95 -7.58
CA SER A 286 12.21 12.13 -8.40
C SER A 286 10.90 12.76 -7.96
N SER A 287 10.76 14.07 -8.14
CA SER A 287 9.48 14.78 -8.08
C SER A 287 9.10 15.23 -9.48
N HIS A 288 7.82 15.05 -9.81
CA HIS A 288 7.22 15.55 -11.05
C HIS A 288 6.18 16.62 -10.68
N TYR A 289 6.31 17.81 -11.27
CA TYR A 289 5.40 18.90 -10.95
C TYR A 289 5.31 19.93 -12.10
N CYS A 290 4.29 20.79 -12.06
CA CYS A 290 4.14 21.91 -12.96
C CYS A 290 4.79 23.17 -12.38
N PRO A 291 5.85 23.74 -12.96
CA PRO A 291 6.56 24.89 -12.40
C PRO A 291 5.71 26.18 -12.41
N ARG A 292 4.66 26.25 -13.23
CA ARG A 292 3.74 27.39 -13.29
C ARG A 292 2.62 27.29 -12.24
N CYS A 293 2.05 26.09 -12.02
CA CYS A 293 0.97 25.87 -11.07
C CYS A 293 1.45 25.69 -9.63
N GLN A 294 2.63 25.13 -9.44
CA GLN A 294 3.22 24.75 -8.15
C GLN A 294 4.48 25.60 -7.94
N ARG A 295 4.31 26.84 -7.51
CA ARG A 295 5.44 27.76 -7.28
C ARG A 295 5.97 27.62 -5.87
N LEU A 296 7.29 27.53 -5.73
CA LEU A 296 7.94 27.70 -4.43
C LEU A 296 7.97 29.21 -4.13
N ALA A 297 7.50 29.59 -2.93
CA ALA A 297 7.63 30.96 -2.49
C ALA A 297 9.13 31.35 -2.49
N ARG A 298 9.48 32.45 -3.13
CA ARG A 298 10.83 33.01 -3.00
C ARG A 298 10.99 33.53 -1.58
N ARG A 299 12.01 33.07 -0.89
CA ARG A 299 12.45 33.66 0.37
C ARG A 299 13.08 35.03 0.11
#